data_9710b6aa716c5f07772cefd7e5347ddd
#
_entry.id   9710b6aa716c5f07772cefd7e5347ddd
#
_cell.length_a   1.000
_cell.length_b   1.000
_cell.length_c   1.000
_cell.angle_alpha   90.00
_cell.angle_beta   90.00
_cell.angle_gamma   90.00
#
_symmetry.space_group_name_H-M   'P 1'
#
loop_
_entity.id
_entity.type
_entity.pdbx_description
1 polymer ?
#
loop_
_entity_poly.entity_id
_entity_poly.type
_entity_poly.pdbx_seq_one_letter_code
_entity_poly.pdbx_strand_id
1 'polypeptide(L)'
;MLGEDFEKNKAEAVHLLKRSLQKENKFRVCILPLEVWQEIFVIVYQTAEFEMAEQYFQENIVPMLCSNLNGDVVCVWKRIDHMMDLWQYRTKIPLLRQWNLTLGRGVLISEKGIAGRELELLPLKYPAELELRARDCTLAGRKKELEKCFEELCEMLEGQFCFPETLKDCLIRFSLNIVNMYKIQWELGAEIQVLILILEIGQATSWKQIRRAIEELLNYFNFEKEDLQGNEAFSTMVRKAVEMAKKYYSEGITLEETASRLYVSEEYLSTQFKKETQSSFTETVRKFRIEKIKDLLLNSK
;
A
#
# COMPACT_ATOMS: atom_id res chain seq x y z
N MET A 1 -8.07 16.59 11.76
CA MET A 1 -7.67 16.69 10.33
C MET A 1 -8.83 16.29 9.45
N LEU A 2 -8.95 16.92 8.32
CA LEU A 2 -10.08 16.73 7.38
C LEU A 2 -9.62 16.10 6.04
N GLY A 3 -8.33 15.72 5.95
CA GLY A 3 -7.76 15.06 4.78
C GLY A 3 -7.97 15.87 3.48
N GLU A 4 -8.20 15.17 2.39
CA GLU A 4 -8.41 15.76 1.05
C GLU A 4 -9.67 16.64 0.96
N ASP A 5 -10.64 16.46 1.86
CA ASP A 5 -11.86 17.24 1.92
C ASP A 5 -11.71 18.49 2.83
N PHE A 6 -10.47 18.87 3.17
CA PHE A 6 -10.22 20.00 4.09
C PHE A 6 -10.88 21.30 3.66
N GLU A 7 -10.69 21.71 2.41
CA GLU A 7 -11.25 22.97 1.90
C GLU A 7 -12.78 23.00 1.94
N LYS A 8 -13.41 21.85 1.71
CA LYS A 8 -14.87 21.71 1.75
C LYS A 8 -15.41 21.73 3.17
N ASN A 9 -14.72 21.09 4.10
CA ASN A 9 -15.19 20.85 5.46
C ASN A 9 -14.68 21.89 6.47
N LYS A 10 -13.66 22.68 6.14
CA LYS A 10 -12.98 23.63 7.04
C LYS A 10 -13.95 24.61 7.71
N ALA A 11 -14.77 25.28 6.92
CA ALA A 11 -15.68 26.29 7.43
C ALA A 11 -16.74 25.68 8.38
N GLU A 12 -17.29 24.53 7.98
CA GLU A 12 -18.27 23.78 8.77
C GLU A 12 -17.65 23.23 10.06
N ALA A 13 -16.48 22.61 9.96
CA ALA A 13 -15.75 22.10 11.14
C ALA A 13 -15.48 23.21 12.17
N VAL A 14 -14.99 24.39 11.72
CA VAL A 14 -14.75 25.52 12.59
C VAL A 14 -16.05 26.03 13.23
N HIS A 15 -17.13 26.09 12.46
CA HIS A 15 -18.46 26.50 12.95
C HIS A 15 -18.97 25.54 14.04
N LEU A 16 -18.92 24.24 13.76
CA LEU A 16 -19.32 23.17 14.70
C LEU A 16 -18.51 23.21 15.98
N LEU A 17 -17.18 23.33 15.87
CA LEU A 17 -16.28 23.43 17.02
C LEU A 17 -16.60 24.67 17.87
N LYS A 18 -16.75 25.85 17.25
CA LYS A 18 -17.11 27.08 17.98
C LYS A 18 -18.44 26.93 18.71
N ARG A 19 -19.48 26.43 18.02
CA ARG A 19 -20.83 26.27 18.60
C ARG A 19 -20.83 25.31 19.78
N SER A 20 -20.11 24.17 19.69
CA SER A 20 -20.07 23.17 20.75
C SER A 20 -19.22 23.59 21.94
N LEU A 21 -18.07 24.24 21.68
CA LEU A 21 -17.11 24.62 22.72
C LEU A 21 -17.44 25.96 23.41
N GLN A 22 -18.28 26.83 22.80
CA GLN A 22 -18.76 28.07 23.45
C GLN A 22 -19.62 27.84 24.69
N LYS A 23 -20.27 26.68 24.79
CA LYS A 23 -21.15 26.34 25.92
C LYS A 23 -20.40 25.70 27.10
N GLU A 24 -19.13 25.35 26.87
CA GLU A 24 -18.31 24.68 27.87
C GLU A 24 -17.61 25.73 28.76
N ASN A 25 -17.81 25.62 30.04
CA ASN A 25 -17.24 26.58 31.05
C ASN A 25 -16.04 26.01 31.81
N LYS A 26 -15.73 24.71 31.64
CA LYS A 26 -14.67 24.01 32.39
C LYS A 26 -13.28 24.25 31.86
N PHE A 27 -13.17 24.66 30.59
CA PHE A 27 -11.91 25.00 29.93
C PHE A 27 -12.12 26.05 28.85
N ARG A 28 -11.02 26.68 28.43
CA ARG A 28 -11.03 27.61 27.30
C ARG A 28 -10.36 26.98 26.08
N VAL A 29 -10.78 27.42 24.90
CA VAL A 29 -10.27 26.91 23.64
C VAL A 29 -9.87 28.04 22.69
N CYS A 30 -8.83 27.78 21.90
CA CYS A 30 -8.45 28.57 20.75
C CYS A 30 -8.48 27.64 19.51
N ILE A 31 -9.20 28.04 18.47
CA ILE A 31 -9.35 27.24 17.23
C ILE A 31 -8.56 27.92 16.13
N LEU A 32 -7.56 27.23 15.60
CA LEU A 32 -6.62 27.73 14.60
C LEU A 32 -6.66 26.84 13.35
N PRO A 33 -7.35 27.25 12.28
CA PRO A 33 -7.25 26.57 10.99
C PRO A 33 -5.87 26.83 10.38
N LEU A 34 -5.18 25.76 10.01
CA LEU A 34 -3.85 25.76 9.41
C LEU A 34 -3.93 25.27 7.98
N GLU A 35 -4.03 26.19 7.03
CA GLU A 35 -4.25 25.89 5.62
C GLU A 35 -3.12 25.09 4.99
N VAL A 36 -1.87 25.47 5.27
CA VAL A 36 -0.68 24.79 4.73
C VAL A 36 -0.62 23.30 5.09
N TRP A 37 -1.24 22.92 6.20
CA TRP A 37 -1.21 21.54 6.69
C TRP A 37 -2.56 20.84 6.58
N GLN A 38 -3.59 21.54 6.08
CA GLN A 38 -4.95 21.02 5.99
C GLN A 38 -5.48 20.50 7.34
N GLU A 39 -5.17 21.22 8.41
CA GLU A 39 -5.46 20.84 9.79
C GLU A 39 -6.17 21.96 10.54
N ILE A 40 -6.94 21.58 11.55
CA ILE A 40 -7.50 22.51 12.53
C ILE A 40 -6.89 22.17 13.88
N PHE A 41 -6.13 23.10 14.44
CA PHE A 41 -5.64 22.98 15.81
C PHE A 41 -6.67 23.56 16.78
N VAL A 42 -6.97 22.77 17.80
CA VAL A 42 -7.81 23.21 18.92
C VAL A 42 -6.93 23.18 20.17
N ILE A 43 -6.52 24.34 20.62
CA ILE A 43 -5.71 24.47 21.83
C ILE A 43 -6.65 24.63 23.02
N VAL A 44 -6.59 23.65 23.93
CA VAL A 44 -7.34 23.67 25.19
C VAL A 44 -6.43 24.19 26.30
N TYR A 45 -6.89 25.18 27.03
CA TYR A 45 -6.11 25.83 28.09
C TYR A 45 -6.99 26.25 29.26
N GLN A 46 -6.38 26.66 30.35
CA GLN A 46 -7.08 27.07 31.59
C GLN A 46 -8.07 25.99 32.08
N THR A 47 -7.63 24.72 32.07
CA THR A 47 -8.39 23.64 32.70
C THR A 47 -7.66 23.14 33.93
N ALA A 48 -8.42 22.82 34.99
CA ALA A 48 -7.88 22.18 36.19
C ALA A 48 -7.62 20.69 35.96
N GLU A 49 -8.40 20.07 35.06
CA GLU A 49 -8.40 18.62 34.80
C GLU A 49 -8.36 18.34 33.31
N PHE A 50 -7.16 18.09 32.75
CA PHE A 50 -6.97 17.80 31.33
C PHE A 50 -7.65 16.51 30.89
N GLU A 51 -7.80 15.54 31.80
CA GLU A 51 -8.45 14.28 31.52
C GLU A 51 -9.94 14.45 31.24
N MET A 52 -10.61 15.36 31.96
CA MET A 52 -12.02 15.69 31.69
C MET A 52 -12.18 16.36 30.33
N ALA A 53 -11.23 17.19 29.92
CA ALA A 53 -11.25 17.81 28.61
C ALA A 53 -11.05 16.75 27.51
N GLU A 54 -10.10 15.82 27.67
CA GLU A 54 -9.87 14.71 26.73
C GLU A 54 -11.13 13.85 26.59
N GLN A 55 -11.74 13.47 27.71
CA GLN A 55 -12.99 12.69 27.72
C GLN A 55 -14.12 13.46 27.02
N TYR A 56 -14.29 14.74 27.31
CA TYR A 56 -15.30 15.56 26.65
C TYR A 56 -15.13 15.58 25.14
N PHE A 57 -13.90 15.72 24.65
CA PHE A 57 -13.61 15.67 23.23
C PHE A 57 -13.94 14.30 22.63
N GLN A 58 -13.56 13.21 23.31
CA GLN A 58 -13.87 11.85 22.84
C GLN A 58 -15.37 11.59 22.76
N GLU A 59 -16.14 12.01 23.78
CA GLU A 59 -17.56 11.65 23.88
C GLU A 59 -18.47 12.60 23.10
N ASN A 60 -18.09 13.86 22.92
CA ASN A 60 -18.98 14.88 22.35
C ASN A 60 -18.46 15.47 21.04
N ILE A 61 -17.18 15.83 20.98
CA ILE A 61 -16.64 16.57 19.82
C ILE A 61 -16.35 15.63 18.66
N VAL A 62 -15.67 14.53 18.92
CA VAL A 62 -15.28 13.57 17.86
C VAL A 62 -16.51 12.98 17.17
N PRO A 63 -17.54 12.44 17.88
CA PRO A 63 -18.75 11.93 17.24
C PRO A 63 -19.50 13.02 16.45
N MET A 64 -19.60 14.23 17.00
CA MET A 64 -20.22 15.36 16.31
C MET A 64 -19.52 15.68 14.99
N LEU A 65 -18.20 15.76 14.97
CA LEU A 65 -17.42 16.03 13.75
C LEU A 65 -17.60 14.89 12.74
N CYS A 66 -17.49 13.63 13.20
CA CYS A 66 -17.64 12.45 12.32
C CYS A 66 -19.04 12.29 11.71
N SER A 67 -20.08 12.80 12.40
CA SER A 67 -21.46 12.71 11.91
C SER A 67 -21.84 13.83 10.95
N ASN A 68 -21.23 14.99 11.06
CA ASN A 68 -21.61 16.18 10.29
C ASN A 68 -20.64 16.48 9.13
N LEU A 69 -19.40 16.00 9.18
CA LEU A 69 -18.43 16.25 8.14
C LEU A 69 -18.32 15.07 7.18
N ASN A 70 -18.19 15.38 5.90
CA ASN A 70 -17.95 14.39 4.86
C ASN A 70 -16.46 13.98 4.83
N GLY A 71 -16.20 12.67 4.69
CA GLY A 71 -14.84 12.14 4.56
C GLY A 71 -14.25 11.66 5.87
N ASP A 72 -12.92 11.48 5.88
CA ASP A 72 -12.19 10.93 7.02
C ASP A 72 -11.75 12.03 7.98
N VAL A 73 -12.41 12.07 9.14
CA VAL A 73 -12.04 12.97 10.24
C VAL A 73 -11.15 12.22 11.21
N VAL A 74 -9.88 12.63 11.29
CA VAL A 74 -8.91 12.06 12.23
C VAL A 74 -8.64 13.08 13.33
N CYS A 75 -8.90 12.69 14.58
CA CYS A 75 -8.70 13.52 15.75
C CYS A 75 -7.53 12.99 16.58
N VAL A 76 -6.55 13.83 16.82
CA VAL A 76 -5.37 13.50 17.64
C VAL A 76 -5.35 14.41 18.87
N TRP A 77 -5.15 13.83 20.03
CA TRP A 77 -5.01 14.54 21.30
C TRP A 77 -3.61 14.41 21.85
N LYS A 78 -3.03 15.55 22.24
CA LYS A 78 -1.72 15.58 22.86
C LYS A 78 -1.68 16.62 23.97
N ARG A 79 -1.24 16.20 25.14
CA ARG A 79 -0.91 17.11 26.24
C ARG A 79 0.49 17.69 26.02
N ILE A 80 0.62 18.99 26.20
CA ILE A 80 1.90 19.71 26.19
C ILE A 80 2.01 20.53 27.48
N ASP A 81 3.18 20.53 28.09
CA ASP A 81 3.41 21.27 29.34
C ASP A 81 3.87 22.71 29.06
N HIS A 82 4.57 22.95 27.96
CA HIS A 82 5.04 24.28 27.57
C HIS A 82 4.68 24.59 26.12
N MET A 83 4.24 25.82 25.84
CA MET A 83 3.92 26.26 24.46
C MET A 83 5.11 26.13 23.48
N MET A 84 6.34 26.25 24.02
CA MET A 84 7.55 26.06 23.19
C MET A 84 7.68 24.64 22.63
N ASP A 85 7.07 23.66 23.30
CA ASP A 85 7.09 22.26 22.85
C ASP A 85 6.14 22.00 21.69
N LEU A 86 5.25 22.94 21.37
CA LEU A 86 4.30 22.80 20.24
C LEU A 86 5.03 22.48 18.93
N TRP A 87 6.23 23.04 18.75
CA TRP A 87 7.04 22.77 17.56
C TRP A 87 7.55 21.33 17.49
N GLN A 88 7.93 20.74 18.61
CA GLN A 88 8.42 19.35 18.66
C GLN A 88 7.30 18.35 18.34
N TYR A 89 6.05 18.68 18.68
CA TYR A 89 4.91 17.82 18.41
C TYR A 89 4.52 17.76 16.93
N ARG A 90 4.95 18.73 16.14
CA ARG A 90 4.77 18.70 14.69
C ARG A 90 5.33 17.44 14.06
N THR A 91 6.45 16.93 14.56
CA THR A 91 7.07 15.68 14.09
C THR A 91 6.38 14.42 14.64
N LYS A 92 5.75 14.52 15.81
CA LYS A 92 5.09 13.38 16.48
C LYS A 92 3.62 13.20 16.07
N ILE A 93 2.91 14.27 15.73
CA ILE A 93 1.51 14.20 15.28
C ILE A 93 1.32 13.27 14.07
N PRO A 94 2.16 13.31 13.02
CA PRO A 94 2.03 12.38 11.89
C PRO A 94 2.12 10.91 12.30
N LEU A 95 2.95 10.57 13.30
CA LEU A 95 3.08 9.21 13.82
C LEU A 95 1.81 8.78 14.56
N LEU A 96 1.26 9.65 15.39
CA LEU A 96 0.00 9.38 16.09
C LEU A 96 -1.17 9.20 15.13
N ARG A 97 -1.24 10.00 14.06
CA ARG A 97 -2.31 9.88 13.06
C ARG A 97 -2.42 8.50 12.41
N GLN A 98 -1.31 7.82 12.24
CA GLN A 98 -1.29 6.49 11.61
C GLN A 98 -2.14 5.49 12.39
N TRP A 99 -2.28 5.67 13.71
CA TRP A 99 -3.13 4.85 14.55
C TRP A 99 -4.62 4.89 14.18
N ASN A 100 -5.05 5.84 13.34
CA ASN A 100 -6.40 5.82 12.78
C ASN A 100 -6.68 4.58 11.92
N LEU A 101 -5.65 3.97 11.35
CA LEU A 101 -5.78 2.74 10.56
C LEU A 101 -6.21 1.54 11.43
N THR A 102 -5.78 1.52 12.68
CA THR A 102 -6.01 0.39 13.60
C THR A 102 -7.08 0.69 14.66
N LEU A 103 -7.18 1.94 15.11
CA LEU A 103 -8.21 2.36 16.08
C LEU A 103 -9.56 2.62 15.43
N GLY A 104 -9.54 2.92 14.13
CA GLY A 104 -10.76 3.18 13.36
C GLY A 104 -11.29 4.60 13.51
N ARG A 105 -12.41 4.86 12.82
CA ARG A 105 -13.08 6.15 12.75
C ARG A 105 -13.79 6.48 14.08
N GLY A 106 -13.78 7.74 14.46
CA GLY A 106 -14.54 8.21 15.64
C GLY A 106 -13.81 8.03 16.97
N VAL A 107 -12.49 7.76 16.91
CA VAL A 107 -11.63 7.67 18.10
C VAL A 107 -10.75 8.89 18.22
N LEU A 108 -10.63 9.44 19.42
CA LEU A 108 -9.65 10.45 19.76
C LEU A 108 -8.30 9.76 20.03
N ILE A 109 -7.38 9.91 19.11
CA ILE A 109 -6.07 9.24 19.17
C ILE A 109 -5.19 9.97 20.18
N SER A 110 -4.85 9.32 21.29
CA SER A 110 -3.93 9.86 22.29
C SER A 110 -2.88 8.83 22.69
N GLU A 111 -1.72 9.29 23.15
CA GLU A 111 -0.66 8.39 23.65
C GLU A 111 -1.17 7.54 24.83
N LYS A 112 -1.99 8.12 25.71
CA LYS A 112 -2.62 7.38 26.82
C LYS A 112 -3.58 6.31 26.32
N GLY A 113 -4.41 6.63 25.31
CA GLY A 113 -5.35 5.69 24.71
C GLY A 113 -4.64 4.53 23.99
N ILE A 114 -3.52 4.82 23.33
CA ILE A 114 -2.69 3.78 22.67
C ILE A 114 -2.04 2.89 23.74
N ALA A 115 -1.34 3.49 24.73
CA ALA A 115 -0.67 2.75 25.79
C ALA A 115 -1.62 1.86 26.60
N GLY A 116 -2.86 2.32 26.85
CA GLY A 116 -3.89 1.53 27.53
C GLY A 116 -4.31 0.26 26.77
N ARG A 117 -4.04 0.19 25.47
CA ARG A 117 -4.42 -0.94 24.59
C ARG A 117 -3.23 -1.73 24.06
N GLU A 118 -1.99 -1.41 24.45
CA GLU A 118 -0.78 -2.10 23.96
C GLU A 118 -0.82 -3.63 24.18
N LEU A 119 -1.45 -4.07 25.27
CA LEU A 119 -1.61 -5.50 25.55
C LEU A 119 -2.61 -6.22 24.62
N GLU A 120 -3.44 -5.46 23.89
CA GLU A 120 -4.38 -5.99 22.91
C GLU A 120 -3.75 -6.15 21.52
N LEU A 121 -2.52 -5.64 21.32
CA LEU A 121 -1.84 -5.71 20.03
C LEU A 121 -1.54 -7.15 19.64
N LEU A 122 -2.05 -7.53 18.48
CA LEU A 122 -1.84 -8.85 17.92
C LEU A 122 -0.73 -8.82 16.85
N PRO A 123 0.11 -9.86 16.77
CA PRO A 123 1.06 -9.99 15.68
C PRO A 123 0.30 -10.21 14.37
N LEU A 124 0.57 -9.37 13.38
CA LEU A 124 -0.01 -9.51 12.05
C LEU A 124 0.64 -10.69 11.31
N LYS A 125 -0.17 -11.67 10.93
CA LYS A 125 0.28 -12.77 10.08
C LYS A 125 0.17 -12.35 8.61
N TYR A 126 1.28 -12.44 7.89
CA TYR A 126 1.30 -12.14 6.46
C TYR A 126 0.41 -13.10 5.65
N PRO A 127 -0.46 -12.62 4.73
CA PRO A 127 -1.42 -13.43 3.99
C PRO A 127 -0.79 -14.11 2.76
N ALA A 128 0.10 -15.08 2.99
CA ALA A 128 0.86 -15.74 1.92
C ALA A 128 -0.02 -16.45 0.90
N GLU A 129 -1.13 -17.08 1.33
CA GLU A 129 -2.06 -17.77 0.42
C GLU A 129 -2.80 -16.78 -0.48
N LEU A 130 -3.19 -15.63 0.05
CA LEU A 130 -3.83 -14.57 -0.72
C LEU A 130 -2.86 -13.96 -1.73
N GLU A 131 -1.59 -13.77 -1.32
CA GLU A 131 -0.55 -13.31 -2.25
C GLU A 131 -0.34 -14.29 -3.40
N LEU A 132 -0.29 -15.59 -3.13
CA LEU A 132 -0.16 -16.60 -4.18
C LEU A 132 -1.32 -16.52 -5.19
N ARG A 133 -2.56 -16.41 -4.70
CA ARG A 133 -3.73 -16.23 -5.57
C ARG A 133 -3.63 -14.95 -6.41
N ALA A 134 -3.24 -13.84 -5.80
CA ALA A 134 -3.08 -12.57 -6.50
C ALA A 134 -1.99 -12.63 -7.57
N ARG A 135 -0.88 -13.33 -7.31
CA ARG A 135 0.19 -13.59 -8.28
C ARG A 135 -0.33 -14.40 -9.47
N ASP A 136 -1.08 -15.48 -9.21
CA ASP A 136 -1.67 -16.32 -10.26
C ASP A 136 -2.67 -15.52 -11.11
N CYS A 137 -3.48 -14.65 -10.49
CA CYS A 137 -4.39 -13.76 -11.21
C CYS A 137 -3.61 -12.76 -12.09
N THR A 138 -2.51 -12.22 -11.59
CA THR A 138 -1.66 -11.27 -12.34
C THR A 138 -1.02 -11.95 -13.54
N LEU A 139 -0.44 -13.13 -13.38
CA LEU A 139 0.16 -13.89 -14.47
C LEU A 139 -0.86 -14.32 -15.51
N ALA A 140 -2.08 -14.65 -15.08
CA ALA A 140 -3.17 -15.05 -15.97
C ALA A 140 -3.92 -13.86 -16.61
N GLY A 141 -3.58 -12.61 -16.29
CA GLY A 141 -4.24 -11.41 -16.79
C GLY A 141 -5.68 -11.22 -16.29
N ARG A 142 -6.02 -11.79 -15.11
CA ARG A 142 -7.38 -11.77 -14.56
C ARG A 142 -7.59 -10.57 -13.64
N LYS A 143 -7.73 -9.36 -14.24
CA LYS A 143 -7.82 -8.09 -13.51
C LYS A 143 -8.89 -8.09 -12.42
N LYS A 144 -10.12 -8.49 -12.73
CA LYS A 144 -11.23 -8.50 -11.75
C LYS A 144 -11.00 -9.41 -10.55
N GLU A 145 -10.31 -10.52 -10.73
CA GLU A 145 -9.96 -11.42 -9.63
C GLU A 145 -8.80 -10.85 -8.80
N LEU A 146 -7.86 -10.17 -9.44
CA LEU A 146 -6.80 -9.44 -8.75
C LEU A 146 -7.36 -8.30 -7.88
N GLU A 147 -8.31 -7.51 -8.42
CA GLU A 147 -9.02 -6.48 -7.67
C GLU A 147 -9.67 -7.05 -6.40
N LYS A 148 -10.36 -8.20 -6.52
CA LYS A 148 -10.94 -8.90 -5.37
C LYS A 148 -9.88 -9.34 -4.35
N CYS A 149 -8.71 -9.78 -4.78
CA CYS A 149 -7.64 -10.13 -3.84
C CYS A 149 -7.16 -8.92 -3.03
N PHE A 150 -7.10 -7.73 -3.63
CA PHE A 150 -6.76 -6.51 -2.92
C PHE A 150 -7.89 -6.04 -1.98
N GLU A 151 -9.16 -6.20 -2.38
CA GLU A 151 -10.31 -5.94 -1.51
C GLU A 151 -10.27 -6.85 -0.28
N GLU A 152 -10.09 -8.16 -0.48
CA GLU A 152 -9.98 -9.16 0.58
C GLU A 152 -8.79 -8.87 1.52
N LEU A 153 -7.65 -8.41 0.97
CA LEU A 153 -6.51 -7.96 1.76
C LEU A 153 -6.88 -6.76 2.65
N CYS A 154 -7.54 -5.76 2.09
CA CYS A 154 -7.97 -4.59 2.85
C CYS A 154 -8.98 -4.96 3.95
N GLU A 155 -9.99 -5.80 3.63
CA GLU A 155 -10.99 -6.27 4.60
C GLU A 155 -10.37 -7.09 5.73
N MET A 156 -9.39 -7.94 5.40
CA MET A 156 -8.68 -8.74 6.39
C MET A 156 -7.85 -7.88 7.35
N LEU A 157 -7.24 -6.80 6.84
CA LEU A 157 -6.38 -5.92 7.64
C LEU A 157 -7.16 -4.84 8.39
N GLU A 158 -8.28 -4.38 7.82
CA GLU A 158 -9.17 -3.40 8.45
C GLU A 158 -9.85 -4.03 9.66
N GLY A 159 -9.66 -3.43 10.83
CA GLY A 159 -10.18 -3.96 12.09
C GLY A 159 -9.21 -4.83 12.87
N GLN A 160 -8.03 -5.14 12.33
CA GLN A 160 -6.98 -5.75 13.14
C GLN A 160 -6.29 -4.71 14.00
N PHE A 161 -6.19 -4.99 15.28
CA PHE A 161 -5.47 -4.13 16.21
C PHE A 161 -3.99 -4.53 16.27
N CYS A 162 -3.18 -3.90 15.41
CA CYS A 162 -1.74 -4.09 15.31
C CYS A 162 -1.04 -2.75 15.15
N PHE A 163 0.29 -2.74 15.19
CA PHE A 163 1.05 -1.52 14.89
C PHE A 163 0.78 -1.04 13.46
N PRO A 164 0.46 0.27 13.26
CA PRO A 164 0.18 0.82 11.93
C PRO A 164 1.31 0.57 10.91
N GLU A 165 2.56 0.61 11.36
CA GLU A 165 3.73 0.32 10.53
C GLU A 165 3.70 -1.10 10.00
N THR A 166 3.40 -2.10 10.85
CA THR A 166 3.31 -3.52 10.45
C THR A 166 2.22 -3.74 9.41
N LEU A 167 1.08 -3.05 9.57
CA LEU A 167 -0.03 -3.09 8.62
C LEU A 167 0.39 -2.51 7.27
N LYS A 168 1.05 -1.35 7.26
CA LYS A 168 1.55 -0.71 6.05
C LYS A 168 2.63 -1.53 5.36
N ASP A 169 3.55 -2.11 6.13
CA ASP A 169 4.59 -3.00 5.58
C ASP A 169 3.97 -4.20 4.88
N CYS A 170 2.90 -4.78 5.44
CA CYS A 170 2.16 -5.86 4.81
C CYS A 170 1.57 -5.44 3.46
N LEU A 171 0.89 -4.28 3.41
CA LEU A 171 0.29 -3.73 2.18
C LEU A 171 1.35 -3.39 1.13
N ILE A 172 2.43 -2.74 1.52
CA ILE A 172 3.53 -2.35 0.63
C ILE A 172 4.19 -3.60 0.06
N ARG A 173 4.50 -4.58 0.90
CA ARG A 173 5.12 -5.84 0.47
C ARG A 173 4.24 -6.59 -0.52
N PHE A 174 2.94 -6.71 -0.21
CA PHE A 174 1.99 -7.36 -1.10
C PHE A 174 1.93 -6.64 -2.45
N SER A 175 1.78 -5.31 -2.45
CA SER A 175 1.71 -4.50 -3.67
C SER A 175 2.98 -4.61 -4.50
N LEU A 176 4.17 -4.53 -3.89
CA LEU A 176 5.46 -4.68 -4.58
C LEU A 176 5.61 -6.06 -5.23
N ASN A 177 5.19 -7.12 -4.54
CA ASN A 177 5.25 -8.48 -5.08
C ASN A 177 4.35 -8.62 -6.32
N ILE A 178 3.15 -8.04 -6.29
CA ILE A 178 2.24 -8.04 -7.44
C ILE A 178 2.78 -7.20 -8.60
N VAL A 179 3.32 -6.01 -8.33
CA VAL A 179 3.97 -5.18 -9.35
C VAL A 179 5.15 -5.91 -10.00
N ASN A 180 5.97 -6.60 -9.22
CA ASN A 180 7.08 -7.39 -9.75
C ASN A 180 6.59 -8.57 -10.61
N MET A 181 5.51 -9.25 -10.19
CA MET A 181 4.88 -10.30 -11.01
C MET A 181 4.32 -9.74 -12.32
N TYR A 182 3.67 -8.57 -12.25
CA TYR A 182 3.17 -7.91 -13.45
C TYR A 182 4.29 -7.62 -14.45
N LYS A 183 5.43 -7.07 -14.00
CA LYS A 183 6.60 -6.76 -14.85
C LYS A 183 7.26 -7.97 -15.50
N ILE A 184 7.01 -9.18 -15.02
CA ILE A 184 7.56 -10.40 -15.60
C ILE A 184 6.90 -10.71 -16.95
N GLN A 185 5.61 -10.48 -17.04
CA GLN A 185 4.79 -10.90 -18.22
C GLN A 185 4.23 -9.72 -19.01
N TRP A 186 4.07 -8.57 -18.39
CA TRP A 186 3.43 -7.40 -18.95
C TRP A 186 4.36 -6.19 -18.90
N GLU A 187 4.23 -5.27 -19.84
CA GLU A 187 4.99 -4.02 -19.80
C GLU A 187 4.32 -3.02 -18.86
N LEU A 188 5.09 -2.50 -17.91
CA LEU A 188 4.64 -1.46 -17.02
C LEU A 188 5.11 -0.11 -17.53
N GLY A 189 4.24 0.63 -18.22
CA GLY A 189 4.57 1.89 -18.86
C GLY A 189 4.82 3.07 -17.89
N ALA A 190 4.47 2.94 -16.61
CA ALA A 190 4.46 4.04 -15.66
C ALA A 190 5.11 3.67 -14.31
N GLU A 191 6.36 3.21 -14.34
CA GLU A 191 7.05 2.71 -13.14
C GLU A 191 7.15 3.73 -12.00
N ILE A 192 7.42 4.99 -12.33
CA ILE A 192 7.58 6.06 -11.33
C ILE A 192 6.24 6.33 -10.63
N GLN A 193 5.14 6.40 -11.38
CA GLN A 193 3.80 6.62 -10.83
C GLN A 193 3.38 5.48 -9.91
N VAL A 194 3.66 4.24 -10.31
CA VAL A 194 3.40 3.05 -9.47
C VAL A 194 4.19 3.11 -8.16
N LEU A 195 5.45 3.52 -8.18
CA LEU A 195 6.25 3.69 -6.96
C LEU A 195 5.70 4.82 -6.08
N ILE A 196 5.22 5.93 -6.67
CA ILE A 196 4.58 7.01 -5.92
C ILE A 196 3.34 6.49 -5.19
N LEU A 197 2.48 5.70 -5.85
CA LEU A 197 1.29 5.13 -5.23
C LEU A 197 1.63 4.17 -4.08
N ILE A 198 2.69 3.39 -4.21
CA ILE A 198 3.17 2.55 -3.11
C ILE A 198 3.67 3.40 -1.93
N LEU A 199 4.35 4.52 -2.20
CA LEU A 199 4.73 5.47 -1.15
C LEU A 199 3.51 6.13 -0.50
N GLU A 200 2.45 6.43 -1.26
CA GLU A 200 1.19 6.97 -0.73
C GLU A 200 0.52 5.98 0.24
N ILE A 201 0.54 4.66 -0.05
CA ILE A 201 0.11 3.63 0.90
C ILE A 201 0.91 3.74 2.21
N GLY A 202 2.23 3.91 2.12
CA GLY A 202 3.11 4.10 3.28
C GLY A 202 2.81 5.35 4.09
N GLN A 203 2.32 6.41 3.47
CA GLN A 203 1.99 7.68 4.11
C GLN A 203 0.52 7.80 4.53
N ALA A 204 -0.34 6.87 4.08
CA ALA A 204 -1.76 6.90 4.36
C ALA A 204 -2.05 6.89 5.87
N THR A 205 -3.10 7.60 6.25
CA THR A 205 -3.61 7.68 7.62
C THR A 205 -5.08 7.25 7.72
N SER A 206 -5.66 6.83 6.60
CA SER A 206 -7.01 6.28 6.55
C SER A 206 -7.13 5.18 5.52
N TRP A 207 -8.09 4.28 5.73
CA TRP A 207 -8.39 3.20 4.79
C TRP A 207 -8.89 3.71 3.44
N LYS A 208 -9.57 4.86 3.42
CA LYS A 208 -10.00 5.51 2.17
C LYS A 208 -8.80 5.87 1.28
N GLN A 209 -7.73 6.42 1.88
CA GLN A 209 -6.50 6.74 1.15
C GLN A 209 -5.81 5.48 0.62
N ILE A 210 -5.74 4.41 1.44
CA ILE A 210 -5.16 3.13 1.04
C ILE A 210 -5.93 2.53 -0.15
N ARG A 211 -7.27 2.43 -0.04
CA ARG A 211 -8.11 1.87 -1.10
C ARG A 211 -8.00 2.66 -2.40
N ARG A 212 -7.96 3.99 -2.32
CA ARG A 212 -7.75 4.85 -3.49
C ARG A 212 -6.39 4.61 -4.14
N ALA A 213 -5.31 4.56 -3.37
CA ALA A 213 -3.97 4.32 -3.91
C ALA A 213 -3.87 2.93 -4.56
N ILE A 214 -4.52 1.90 -3.99
CA ILE A 214 -4.61 0.55 -4.57
C ILE A 214 -5.43 0.58 -5.87
N GLU A 215 -6.58 1.24 -5.91
CA GLU A 215 -7.41 1.37 -7.10
C GLU A 215 -6.64 2.06 -8.24
N GLU A 216 -5.97 3.17 -7.94
CA GLU A 216 -5.12 3.86 -8.90
C GLU A 216 -3.94 2.98 -9.36
N LEU A 217 -3.31 2.21 -8.46
CA LEU A 217 -2.27 1.24 -8.81
C LEU A 217 -2.77 0.18 -9.79
N LEU A 218 -3.95 -0.39 -9.54
CA LEU A 218 -4.56 -1.41 -10.40
C LEU A 218 -4.97 -0.86 -11.77
N ASN A 219 -5.22 0.45 -11.89
CA ASN A 219 -5.50 1.09 -13.17
C ASN A 219 -4.28 1.16 -14.09
N TYR A 220 -3.06 1.13 -13.53
CA TYR A 220 -1.84 1.01 -14.35
C TYR A 220 -1.60 -0.41 -14.88
N PHE A 221 -2.33 -1.41 -14.40
CA PHE A 221 -2.22 -2.77 -14.92
C PHE A 221 -3.11 -2.94 -16.14
N ASN A 222 -2.50 -2.83 -17.30
CA ASN A 222 -3.16 -3.15 -18.58
C ASN A 222 -2.83 -4.60 -18.95
N PHE A 223 -3.85 -5.47 -18.90
CA PHE A 223 -3.74 -6.89 -19.27
C PHE A 223 -4.16 -7.14 -20.72
N GLU A 224 -4.47 -6.10 -21.48
CA GLU A 224 -4.66 -6.22 -22.91
C GLU A 224 -3.28 -6.45 -23.53
N LYS A 225 -3.10 -7.55 -24.21
CA LYS A 225 -1.98 -7.70 -25.13
C LYS A 225 -2.22 -6.68 -26.22
N GLU A 226 -1.42 -5.62 -26.28
CA GLU A 226 -1.34 -4.86 -27.51
C GLU A 226 -0.99 -5.90 -28.59
N ASP A 227 -1.91 -6.08 -29.56
CA ASP A 227 -1.60 -6.74 -30.81
C ASP A 227 -0.57 -5.87 -31.53
N LEU A 228 0.66 -5.90 -31.07
CA LEU A 228 1.81 -5.43 -31.81
C LEU A 228 1.93 -6.40 -33.00
N GLN A 229 1.28 -6.02 -34.07
CA GLN A 229 1.49 -6.59 -35.41
C GLN A 229 2.96 -6.39 -35.76
N GLY A 230 3.79 -7.36 -35.40
CA GLY A 230 5.18 -7.38 -35.77
C GLY A 230 6.06 -8.18 -34.82
N ASN A 231 6.18 -9.48 -35.05
CA ASN A 231 7.31 -10.33 -34.64
C ASN A 231 7.60 -10.57 -33.14
N GLU A 232 6.63 -10.63 -32.26
CA GLU A 232 6.88 -11.18 -30.92
C GLU A 232 5.94 -12.33 -30.61
N ALA A 233 6.38 -13.54 -30.93
CA ALA A 233 5.62 -14.80 -30.76
C ALA A 233 5.49 -15.25 -29.29
N PHE A 234 6.12 -14.58 -28.31
CA PHE A 234 6.25 -15.05 -26.94
C PHE A 234 5.86 -13.97 -25.92
N SER A 235 5.28 -14.40 -24.80
CA SER A 235 5.08 -13.54 -23.63
C SER A 235 6.43 -13.01 -23.09
N THR A 236 6.40 -11.87 -22.40
CA THR A 236 7.61 -11.25 -21.83
C THR A 236 8.38 -12.21 -20.93
N MET A 237 7.69 -13.05 -20.17
CA MET A 237 8.30 -14.08 -19.33
C MET A 237 9.03 -15.14 -20.15
N VAL A 238 8.38 -15.72 -21.16
CA VAL A 238 8.98 -16.72 -22.03
C VAL A 238 10.13 -16.13 -22.85
N ARG A 239 10.00 -14.89 -23.33
CA ARG A 239 11.07 -14.15 -23.99
C ARG A 239 12.30 -14.02 -23.09
N LYS A 240 12.13 -13.56 -21.84
CA LYS A 240 13.22 -13.47 -20.84
C LYS A 240 13.85 -14.83 -20.56
N ALA A 241 13.03 -15.89 -20.46
CA ALA A 241 13.53 -17.26 -20.27
C ALA A 241 14.38 -17.73 -21.48
N VAL A 242 13.95 -17.44 -22.71
CA VAL A 242 14.71 -17.73 -23.95
C VAL A 242 16.01 -16.93 -23.99
N GLU A 243 15.99 -15.65 -23.62
CA GLU A 243 17.19 -14.81 -23.51
C GLU A 243 18.18 -15.36 -22.49
N MET A 244 17.71 -15.78 -21.33
CA MET A 244 18.53 -16.43 -20.30
C MET A 244 19.12 -17.75 -20.82
N ALA A 245 18.31 -18.58 -21.48
CA ALA A 245 18.79 -19.80 -22.12
C ALA A 245 19.89 -19.50 -23.13
N LYS A 246 19.73 -18.46 -23.96
CA LYS A 246 20.70 -18.02 -24.94
C LYS A 246 21.95 -17.40 -24.33
N LYS A 247 21.85 -16.77 -23.19
CA LYS A 247 22.99 -16.11 -22.50
C LYS A 247 23.83 -17.12 -21.71
N TYR A 248 23.18 -18.06 -21.04
CA TYR A 248 23.80 -18.94 -20.05
C TYR A 248 23.84 -20.42 -20.45
N TYR A 249 23.58 -20.76 -21.75
CA TYR A 249 23.61 -22.16 -22.23
C TYR A 249 24.94 -22.87 -21.96
N SER A 250 26.06 -22.14 -21.97
CA SER A 250 27.40 -22.70 -21.72
C SER A 250 27.66 -22.98 -20.24
N GLU A 251 26.99 -22.25 -19.35
CA GLU A 251 27.15 -22.34 -17.89
C GLU A 251 26.26 -23.43 -17.26
N GLY A 252 25.39 -24.06 -18.06
CA GLY A 252 24.54 -25.16 -17.59
C GLY A 252 23.25 -24.71 -16.93
N ILE A 253 22.71 -23.54 -17.32
CA ILE A 253 21.45 -23.02 -16.78
C ILE A 253 20.32 -24.05 -16.79
N THR A 254 19.62 -24.18 -15.67
CA THR A 254 18.47 -25.08 -15.47
C THR A 254 17.14 -24.33 -15.54
N LEU A 255 16.04 -25.07 -15.71
CA LEU A 255 14.70 -24.52 -15.64
C LEU A 255 14.40 -23.98 -14.23
N GLU A 256 14.82 -24.72 -13.19
CA GLU A 256 14.68 -24.32 -11.79
C GLU A 256 15.37 -22.97 -11.51
N GLU A 257 16.63 -22.84 -11.95
CA GLU A 257 17.40 -21.60 -11.78
C GLU A 257 16.75 -20.43 -12.55
N THR A 258 16.26 -20.68 -13.76
CA THR A 258 15.56 -19.67 -14.56
C THR A 258 14.24 -19.26 -13.89
N ALA A 259 13.47 -20.22 -13.40
CA ALA A 259 12.23 -19.97 -12.67
C ALA A 259 12.48 -19.14 -11.41
N SER A 260 13.52 -19.50 -10.64
CA SER A 260 13.95 -18.74 -9.46
C SER A 260 14.30 -17.28 -9.78
N ARG A 261 15.08 -17.06 -10.85
CA ARG A 261 15.46 -15.71 -11.31
C ARG A 261 14.28 -14.88 -11.84
N LEU A 262 13.25 -15.57 -12.37
CA LEU A 262 12.02 -14.95 -12.84
C LEU A 262 10.94 -14.88 -11.75
N TYR A 263 11.24 -15.34 -10.53
CA TYR A 263 10.32 -15.36 -9.37
C TYR A 263 9.01 -16.10 -9.63
N VAL A 264 9.06 -17.19 -10.42
CA VAL A 264 7.93 -18.06 -10.72
C VAL A 264 8.23 -19.51 -10.30
N SER A 265 7.18 -20.36 -10.22
CA SER A 265 7.40 -21.78 -10.00
C SER A 265 7.96 -22.45 -11.25
N GLU A 266 8.79 -23.48 -11.07
CA GLU A 266 9.34 -24.28 -12.18
C GLU A 266 8.22 -24.87 -13.03
N GLU A 267 7.18 -25.37 -12.39
CA GLU A 267 6.04 -26.01 -13.04
C GLU A 267 5.27 -25.03 -13.94
N TYR A 268 5.05 -23.80 -13.45
CA TYR A 268 4.42 -22.75 -14.22
C TYR A 268 5.27 -22.32 -15.41
N LEU A 269 6.57 -22.07 -15.20
CA LEU A 269 7.48 -21.71 -16.29
C LEU A 269 7.56 -22.83 -17.34
N SER A 270 7.68 -24.08 -16.91
CA SER A 270 7.72 -25.26 -17.81
C SER A 270 6.50 -25.30 -18.71
N THR A 271 5.31 -25.16 -18.13
CA THR A 271 4.04 -25.24 -18.86
C THR A 271 3.90 -24.10 -19.88
N GLN A 272 4.15 -22.86 -19.46
CA GLN A 272 4.04 -21.69 -20.35
C GLN A 272 5.11 -21.70 -21.44
N PHE A 273 6.36 -22.04 -21.08
CA PHE A 273 7.45 -22.11 -22.03
C PHE A 273 7.16 -23.13 -23.14
N LYS A 274 6.72 -24.34 -22.76
CA LYS A 274 6.36 -25.38 -23.74
C LYS A 274 5.14 -24.99 -24.58
N LYS A 275 4.14 -24.34 -23.99
CA LYS A 275 2.94 -23.87 -24.69
C LYS A 275 3.28 -22.82 -25.77
N GLU A 276 4.17 -21.90 -25.49
CA GLU A 276 4.49 -20.79 -26.37
C GLU A 276 5.60 -21.13 -27.38
N THR A 277 6.68 -21.80 -26.91
CA THR A 277 7.84 -22.13 -27.79
C THR A 277 7.71 -23.46 -28.51
N GLN A 278 6.69 -24.26 -28.21
CA GLN A 278 6.49 -25.62 -28.70
C GLN A 278 7.66 -26.59 -28.40
N SER A 279 8.56 -26.21 -27.50
CA SER A 279 9.74 -26.97 -27.09
C SER A 279 9.91 -26.86 -25.57
N SER A 280 10.56 -27.83 -24.93
CA SER A 280 10.93 -27.71 -23.53
C SER A 280 12.11 -26.74 -23.37
N PHE A 281 12.25 -26.17 -22.18
CA PHE A 281 13.40 -25.29 -21.86
C PHE A 281 14.73 -26.01 -22.08
N THR A 282 14.84 -27.25 -21.63
CA THR A 282 16.04 -28.08 -21.80
C THR A 282 16.37 -28.35 -23.26
N GLU A 283 15.38 -28.60 -24.09
CA GLU A 283 15.56 -28.77 -25.54
C GLU A 283 16.04 -27.45 -26.19
N THR A 284 15.53 -26.31 -25.75
CA THR A 284 15.93 -25.01 -26.26
C THR A 284 17.39 -24.71 -25.90
N VAL A 285 17.80 -24.95 -24.65
CA VAL A 285 19.21 -24.82 -24.23
C VAL A 285 20.10 -25.76 -25.05
N ARG A 286 19.68 -26.99 -25.29
CA ARG A 286 20.40 -27.96 -26.12
C ARG A 286 20.56 -27.48 -27.57
N LYS A 287 19.52 -26.90 -28.16
CA LYS A 287 19.58 -26.32 -29.51
C LYS A 287 20.65 -25.23 -29.60
N PHE A 288 20.69 -24.27 -28.63
CA PHE A 288 21.72 -23.25 -28.62
C PHE A 288 23.15 -23.80 -28.49
N ARG A 289 23.34 -24.86 -27.70
CA ARG A 289 24.64 -25.56 -27.61
C ARG A 289 25.04 -26.17 -28.93
N ILE A 290 24.12 -26.86 -29.61
CA ILE A 290 24.39 -27.50 -30.91
C ILE A 290 24.69 -26.45 -31.98
N GLU A 291 23.95 -25.35 -32.04
CA GLU A 291 24.21 -24.25 -32.98
C GLU A 291 25.62 -23.67 -32.76
N LYS A 292 26.00 -23.44 -31.51
CA LYS A 292 27.33 -22.93 -31.19
C LYS A 292 28.46 -23.89 -31.56
N ILE A 293 28.26 -25.20 -31.35
CA ILE A 293 29.22 -26.24 -31.78
C ILE A 293 29.36 -26.24 -33.32
N LYS A 294 28.25 -26.15 -34.06
CA LYS A 294 28.27 -26.06 -35.52
C LYS A 294 29.05 -24.82 -35.99
N ASP A 295 28.79 -23.66 -35.40
CA ASP A 295 29.51 -22.41 -35.73
C ASP A 295 31.02 -22.53 -35.48
N LEU A 296 31.41 -23.12 -34.34
CA LEU A 296 32.82 -23.34 -34.02
C LEU A 296 33.50 -24.30 -34.97
N LEU A 297 32.83 -25.38 -35.41
CA LEU A 297 33.34 -26.35 -36.37
C LEU A 297 33.45 -25.78 -37.77
N LEU A 298 32.54 -24.91 -38.18
CA LEU A 298 32.55 -24.29 -39.51
C LEU A 298 33.54 -23.14 -39.61
N ASN A 299 33.80 -22.42 -38.49
CA ASN A 299 34.70 -21.28 -38.43
C ASN A 299 36.09 -21.61 -37.87
N SER A 300 36.36 -22.85 -37.50
CA SER A 300 37.67 -23.35 -37.08
C SER A 300 38.46 -23.74 -38.36
N LYS A 301 39.11 -22.74 -38.96
CA LYS A 301 40.19 -22.95 -39.97
C LYS A 301 41.50 -22.57 -39.37
#